data_5c26f379250b3f271c1d9bf7eb818dd6
#
_entry.id   5c26f379250b3f271c1d9bf7eb818dd6
#
_cell.length_a   1.000
_cell.length_b   1.000
_cell.length_c   1.000
_cell.angle_alpha   90.00
_cell.angle_beta   90.00
_cell.angle_gamma   90.00
#
_symmetry.space_group_name_H-M   'P 1'
#
loop_
_entity.id
_entity.type
_entity.pdbx_description
1 polymer ?
#
loop_
_entity_poly.entity_id
_entity_poly.type
_entity_poly.pdbx_seq_one_letter_code
_entity_poly.pdbx_strand_id
1 'polypeptide(L)'
;MKNIITALLLVASVNVMAQGAAEMKKLPNGLKYKIYTSNSGPKIKLNDIITFNFLQKTDKDSILVNSFEANRPATIQVQPARNIADLMDFFPLLALNDSAIVSIPTDSIFNNPEMQRPPFLPQGSALLITVKINKIQSLEEAKADQQKMMDELKSKELSSLAKYLADNKVNAIKTTSGLRYLITKPSVKPKPVKGDTVLVNYIGRTLEGKVFDSSIEAEAKKANLEQPGRNYEPISVVVGQGSVIPGWEEGIVLLNEGSKAKFIIPSDLAYGPQGAGQDIAPFSTLVFDLEIVKVKRPKKVAATVVKKPAAKPVAKKPIAKKPATKTAPVKAAATKKN
;
A
#
# COMPACT_ATOMS: atom_id res chain seq x y z
N MET A 1 -6.65 -60.38 19.32
CA MET A 1 -5.51 -59.74 19.99
C MET A 1 -5.58 -58.25 19.59
N LYS A 2 -6.07 -57.42 20.50
CA LYS A 2 -6.28 -55.99 20.27
C LYS A 2 -5.06 -55.23 20.80
N ASN A 3 -4.28 -54.61 19.94
CA ASN A 3 -3.20 -53.73 20.33
C ASN A 3 -3.76 -52.28 20.47
N ILE A 4 -3.91 -51.86 21.70
CA ILE A 4 -4.24 -50.48 22.07
C ILE A 4 -2.90 -49.75 22.12
N ILE A 5 -2.66 -48.83 21.18
CA ILE A 5 -1.55 -47.88 21.22
C ILE A 5 -2.04 -46.68 22.03
N THR A 6 -1.58 -46.60 23.26
CA THR A 6 -1.81 -45.45 24.13
C THR A 6 -0.87 -44.33 23.72
N ALA A 7 -1.40 -43.31 23.06
CA ALA A 7 -0.66 -42.09 22.80
C ALA A 7 -0.51 -41.29 24.08
N LEU A 8 0.73 -41.22 24.59
CA LEU A 8 1.11 -40.44 25.77
C LEU A 8 1.20 -38.97 25.32
N LEU A 9 0.14 -38.20 25.58
CA LEU A 9 0.18 -36.72 25.43
C LEU A 9 1.08 -36.19 26.57
N LEU A 10 2.30 -35.81 26.22
CA LEU A 10 3.19 -35.06 27.10
C LEU A 10 2.69 -33.63 27.15
N VAL A 11 1.78 -33.34 28.08
CA VAL A 11 1.46 -31.96 28.45
C VAL A 11 2.66 -31.43 29.23
N ALA A 12 3.54 -30.72 28.56
CA ALA A 12 4.55 -29.90 29.21
C ALA A 12 3.85 -28.76 29.92
N SER A 13 3.38 -29.02 31.15
CA SER A 13 2.99 -28.00 32.09
C SER A 13 4.20 -27.13 32.37
N VAL A 14 4.21 -25.94 31.74
CA VAL A 14 5.13 -24.86 32.13
C VAL A 14 4.71 -24.44 33.52
N ASN A 15 5.31 -25.07 34.54
CA ASN A 15 5.30 -24.57 35.88
C ASN A 15 6.02 -23.20 35.85
N VAL A 16 5.26 -22.13 35.66
CA VAL A 16 5.71 -20.80 36.06
C VAL A 16 5.70 -20.79 37.58
N MET A 17 6.76 -21.36 38.15
CA MET A 17 7.07 -21.13 39.57
C MET A 17 7.13 -19.60 39.72
N ALA A 18 6.39 -19.11 40.69
CA ALA A 18 6.55 -17.78 41.29
C ALA A 18 7.97 -17.65 41.84
N GLN A 19 8.94 -17.47 40.95
CA GLN A 19 10.28 -17.05 41.35
C GLN A 19 10.17 -15.62 41.78
N GLY A 20 10.49 -15.37 43.03
CA GLY A 20 10.43 -14.14 43.77
C GLY A 20 10.78 -12.92 42.89
N ALA A 21 10.13 -11.81 43.15
CA ALA A 21 10.23 -10.55 42.44
C ALA A 21 11.72 -10.12 42.31
N ALA A 22 12.43 -10.70 41.36
CA ALA A 22 13.79 -10.27 41.05
C ALA A 22 13.68 -8.82 40.56
N GLU A 23 14.33 -7.96 41.27
CA GLU A 23 14.29 -6.51 41.13
C GLU A 23 14.47 -6.08 39.66
N MET A 24 13.49 -5.35 39.12
CA MET A 24 13.59 -4.80 37.76
C MET A 24 14.69 -3.75 37.75
N LYS A 25 15.61 -3.85 36.79
CA LYS A 25 16.60 -2.82 36.52
C LYS A 25 15.89 -1.59 35.97
N LYS A 26 16.53 -0.42 36.11
CA LYS A 26 16.00 0.85 35.63
C LYS A 26 16.93 1.48 34.62
N LEU A 27 16.41 1.94 33.49
CA LEU A 27 17.12 2.75 32.52
C LEU A 27 17.22 4.23 32.98
N PRO A 28 18.17 5.01 32.43
CA PRO A 28 18.29 6.42 32.76
C PRO A 28 17.00 7.22 32.53
N ASN A 29 16.21 6.88 31.51
CA ASN A 29 14.92 7.49 31.23
C ASN A 29 13.78 7.08 32.18
N GLY A 30 14.07 6.19 33.15
CA GLY A 30 13.12 5.76 34.16
C GLY A 30 12.37 4.46 33.88
N LEU A 31 12.48 3.92 32.68
CA LEU A 31 11.85 2.67 32.28
C LEU A 31 12.42 1.49 33.09
N LYS A 32 11.54 0.65 33.66
CA LYS A 32 11.95 -0.54 34.40
C LYS A 32 11.89 -1.76 33.50
N TYR A 33 12.87 -2.67 33.61
CA TYR A 33 12.95 -3.85 32.79
C TYR A 33 13.59 -5.05 33.49
N LYS A 34 13.31 -6.25 32.98
CA LYS A 34 13.98 -7.50 33.35
C LYS A 34 14.20 -8.33 32.07
N ILE A 35 15.43 -8.76 31.85
CA ILE A 35 15.78 -9.69 30.78
C ILE A 35 15.71 -11.10 31.34
N TYR A 36 14.88 -11.96 30.74
CA TYR A 36 14.70 -13.34 31.16
C TYR A 36 15.76 -14.27 30.56
N THR A 37 16.08 -14.04 29.27
CA THR A 37 17.11 -14.80 28.55
C THR A 37 18.06 -13.78 27.93
N SER A 38 19.35 -13.92 28.22
CA SER A 38 20.39 -13.06 27.68
C SER A 38 21.35 -13.90 26.86
N ASN A 39 21.27 -13.78 25.53
CA ASN A 39 22.13 -14.48 24.61
C ASN A 39 23.42 -13.70 24.35
N SER A 40 24.51 -14.41 24.10
CA SER A 40 25.86 -13.83 23.86
C SER A 40 26.05 -13.23 22.46
N GLY A 41 24.99 -13.26 21.61
CA GLY A 41 25.03 -12.70 20.26
C GLY A 41 25.19 -11.18 20.20
N PRO A 42 25.37 -10.62 19.00
CA PRO A 42 25.45 -9.18 18.80
C PRO A 42 24.18 -8.49 19.30
N LYS A 43 24.35 -7.40 20.00
CA LYS A 43 23.23 -6.56 20.47
C LYS A 43 22.64 -5.76 19.31
N ILE A 44 21.36 -5.46 19.42
CA ILE A 44 20.63 -4.60 18.50
C ILE A 44 21.28 -3.22 18.45
N LYS A 45 21.44 -2.68 17.25
CA LYS A 45 22.06 -1.37 17.00
C LYS A 45 21.01 -0.37 16.50
N LEU A 46 21.39 0.89 16.56
CA LEU A 46 20.63 1.96 15.90
C LEU A 46 20.55 1.68 14.40
N ASN A 47 19.41 1.89 13.81
CA ASN A 47 19.02 1.61 12.42
C ASN A 47 18.83 0.14 12.07
N ASP A 48 19.05 -0.81 12.98
CA ASP A 48 18.66 -2.20 12.73
C ASP A 48 17.14 -2.32 12.55
N ILE A 49 16.74 -3.24 11.71
CA ILE A 49 15.34 -3.69 11.58
C ILE A 49 15.18 -4.91 12.47
N ILE A 50 14.30 -4.82 13.44
CA ILE A 50 14.00 -5.92 14.35
C ILE A 50 12.59 -6.44 14.13
N THR A 51 12.44 -7.75 14.18
CA THR A 51 11.14 -8.43 14.23
C THR A 51 11.01 -9.12 15.58
N PHE A 52 9.91 -8.86 16.28
CA PHE A 52 9.70 -9.41 17.63
C PHE A 52 8.22 -9.70 17.89
N ASN A 53 7.97 -10.71 18.68
CA ASN A 53 6.66 -10.91 19.30
C ASN A 53 6.57 -10.13 20.60
N PHE A 54 5.35 -9.71 20.95
CA PHE A 54 5.10 -9.02 22.19
C PHE A 54 3.73 -9.36 22.78
N LEU A 55 3.67 -9.30 24.11
CA LEU A 55 2.46 -9.38 24.91
C LEU A 55 2.35 -8.10 25.73
N GLN A 56 1.32 -7.32 25.50
CA GLN A 56 1.02 -6.11 26.26
C GLN A 56 -0.14 -6.37 27.21
N LYS A 57 0.07 -6.09 28.47
CA LYS A 57 -0.95 -6.23 29.51
C LYS A 57 -0.88 -5.09 30.52
N THR A 58 -1.96 -4.91 31.27
CA THR A 58 -1.98 -4.01 32.42
C THR A 58 -1.25 -4.64 33.62
N ASP A 59 -0.93 -3.86 34.62
CA ASP A 59 -0.41 -4.34 35.92
C ASP A 59 -1.41 -5.23 36.71
N LYS A 60 -2.67 -5.27 36.24
CA LYS A 60 -3.72 -6.17 36.74
C LYS A 60 -3.93 -7.40 35.84
N ASP A 61 -2.93 -7.76 35.03
CA ASP A 61 -2.90 -8.90 34.13
C ASP A 61 -3.96 -8.91 32.99
N SER A 62 -4.68 -7.81 32.75
CA SER A 62 -5.58 -7.71 31.61
C SER A 62 -4.78 -7.61 30.32
N ILE A 63 -4.93 -8.57 29.40
CA ILE A 63 -4.26 -8.61 28.10
C ILE A 63 -4.89 -7.58 27.18
N LEU A 64 -4.06 -6.71 26.61
CA LEU A 64 -4.46 -5.70 25.63
C LEU A 64 -4.10 -6.13 24.20
N VAL A 65 -2.89 -6.65 24.02
CA VAL A 65 -2.41 -7.15 22.72
C VAL A 65 -1.55 -8.39 22.95
N ASN A 66 -1.74 -9.42 22.15
CA ASN A 66 -0.92 -10.63 22.15
C ASN A 66 -0.53 -11.03 20.72
N SER A 67 0.66 -10.63 20.29
CA SER A 67 1.17 -10.94 18.95
C SER A 67 1.58 -12.42 18.81
N PHE A 68 1.81 -13.12 19.92
CA PHE A 68 2.14 -14.55 19.90
C PHE A 68 0.93 -15.38 19.45
N GLU A 69 -0.25 -15.14 20.05
CA GLU A 69 -1.49 -15.83 19.67
C GLU A 69 -2.00 -15.43 18.28
N ALA A 70 -1.87 -14.14 17.96
CA ALA A 70 -2.27 -13.61 16.66
C ALA A 70 -1.34 -14.07 15.52
N ASN A 71 -0.18 -14.68 15.84
CA ASN A 71 0.89 -15.00 14.89
C ASN A 71 1.26 -13.79 14.00
N ARG A 72 1.31 -12.60 14.61
CA ARG A 72 1.61 -11.32 13.93
C ARG A 72 2.71 -10.57 14.68
N PRO A 73 3.98 -10.95 14.50
CA PRO A 73 5.09 -10.22 15.09
C PRO A 73 5.16 -8.79 14.55
N ALA A 74 5.63 -7.87 15.38
CA ALA A 74 5.92 -6.52 14.97
C ALA A 74 7.29 -6.45 14.30
N THR A 75 7.42 -5.60 13.27
CA THR A 75 8.70 -5.26 12.63
C THR A 75 8.89 -3.75 12.68
N ILE A 76 9.99 -3.29 13.25
CA ILE A 76 10.31 -1.87 13.38
C ILE A 76 11.79 -1.61 13.09
N GLN A 77 12.10 -0.38 12.70
CA GLN A 77 13.47 0.12 12.68
C GLN A 77 13.79 0.75 14.03
N VAL A 78 14.92 0.38 14.60
CA VAL A 78 15.41 0.98 15.85
C VAL A 78 15.93 2.39 15.55
N GLN A 79 15.29 3.39 16.16
CA GLN A 79 15.58 4.82 16.01
C GLN A 79 15.95 5.44 17.36
N PRO A 80 16.46 6.67 17.39
CA PRO A 80 16.58 7.39 18.66
C PRO A 80 15.22 7.49 19.37
N ALA A 81 15.21 7.24 20.69
CA ALA A 81 13.99 7.30 21.48
C ALA A 81 13.35 8.69 21.41
N ARG A 82 12.04 8.73 21.21
CA ARG A 82 11.22 9.95 21.24
C ARG A 82 10.53 10.15 22.57
N ASN A 83 10.19 9.04 23.22
CA ASN A 83 9.56 9.02 24.54
C ASN A 83 9.83 7.66 25.20
N ILE A 84 9.46 7.53 26.47
CA ILE A 84 9.68 6.31 27.23
C ILE A 84 8.87 5.11 26.72
N ALA A 85 7.75 5.35 26.05
CA ALA A 85 6.82 4.29 25.65
C ALA A 85 7.21 3.60 24.32
N ASP A 86 8.11 4.16 23.54
CA ASP A 86 8.52 3.59 22.25
C ASP A 86 9.57 2.47 22.36
N LEU A 87 10.11 2.22 23.55
CA LEU A 87 11.10 1.18 23.88
C LEU A 87 12.44 1.29 23.13
N MET A 88 12.71 2.37 22.44
CA MET A 88 13.91 2.50 21.59
C MET A 88 15.22 2.50 22.40
N ASP A 89 15.21 3.02 23.63
CA ASP A 89 16.35 2.93 24.55
C ASP A 89 16.53 1.52 25.15
N PHE A 90 15.50 0.69 25.08
CA PHE A 90 15.50 -0.65 25.65
C PHE A 90 16.02 -1.71 24.68
N PHE A 91 15.61 -1.66 23.41
CA PHE A 91 16.00 -2.66 22.41
C PHE A 91 17.52 -2.87 22.28
N PRO A 92 18.40 -1.86 22.39
CA PRO A 92 19.85 -2.05 22.31
C PRO A 92 20.44 -2.94 23.41
N LEU A 93 19.69 -3.23 24.46
CA LEU A 93 20.14 -4.17 25.49
C LEU A 93 19.97 -5.64 25.10
N LEU A 94 19.18 -5.92 24.05
CA LEU A 94 18.77 -7.25 23.66
C LEU A 94 19.60 -7.76 22.46
N ALA A 95 19.67 -9.09 22.36
CA ALA A 95 20.22 -9.83 21.24
C ALA A 95 19.12 -10.72 20.61
N LEU A 96 19.46 -11.41 19.52
CA LEU A 96 18.57 -12.38 18.88
C LEU A 96 18.13 -13.45 19.91
N ASN A 97 16.85 -13.79 19.87
CA ASN A 97 16.19 -14.74 20.78
C ASN A 97 16.11 -14.31 22.26
N ASP A 98 16.58 -13.11 22.60
CA ASP A 98 16.36 -12.59 23.95
C ASP A 98 14.86 -12.38 24.22
N SER A 99 14.47 -12.67 25.47
CA SER A 99 13.13 -12.42 26.00
C SER A 99 13.25 -11.53 27.23
N ALA A 100 12.38 -10.54 27.31
CA ALA A 100 12.42 -9.55 28.38
C ALA A 100 11.03 -8.98 28.65
N ILE A 101 10.87 -8.40 29.84
CA ILE A 101 9.68 -7.62 30.21
C ILE A 101 10.09 -6.19 30.52
N VAL A 102 9.25 -5.26 30.09
CA VAL A 102 9.37 -3.83 30.36
C VAL A 102 8.12 -3.35 31.07
N SER A 103 8.28 -2.52 32.09
CA SER A 103 7.19 -1.84 32.79
C SER A 103 7.25 -0.34 32.49
N ILE A 104 6.19 0.16 31.87
CA ILE A 104 6.04 1.57 31.49
C ILE A 104 4.99 2.21 32.39
N PRO A 105 5.34 3.22 33.20
CA PRO A 105 4.33 3.96 33.97
C PRO A 105 3.34 4.64 33.04
N THR A 106 2.04 4.41 33.22
CA THR A 106 1.02 5.01 32.36
C THR A 106 1.00 6.53 32.44
N ASP A 107 1.43 7.10 33.56
CA ASP A 107 1.54 8.54 33.74
C ASP A 107 2.59 9.20 32.82
N SER A 108 3.59 8.41 32.38
CA SER A 108 4.56 8.87 31.36
C SER A 108 3.99 8.88 29.93
N ILE A 109 2.93 8.10 29.69
CA ILE A 109 2.23 8.06 28.40
C ILE A 109 1.17 9.15 28.34
N PHE A 110 0.37 9.29 29.39
CA PHE A 110 -0.74 10.24 29.49
C PHE A 110 -0.33 11.50 30.26
N ASN A 111 0.79 12.12 29.83
CA ASN A 111 1.33 13.34 30.43
C ASN A 111 0.79 14.63 29.80
N ASN A 112 0.05 14.52 28.70
CA ASN A 112 -0.64 15.64 28.06
C ASN A 112 -2.10 15.72 28.59
N PRO A 113 -2.58 16.85 29.14
CA PRO A 113 -3.95 17.02 29.61
C PRO A 113 -5.03 16.80 28.53
N GLU A 114 -4.70 16.99 27.27
CA GLU A 114 -5.62 16.77 26.14
C GLU A 114 -5.80 15.28 25.80
N MET A 115 -4.93 14.42 26.31
CA MET A 115 -4.95 12.99 26.03
C MET A 115 -5.92 12.30 26.99
N GLN A 116 -7.03 11.80 26.45
CA GLN A 116 -8.00 11.03 27.26
C GLN A 116 -7.37 9.74 27.74
N ARG A 117 -7.34 9.58 29.08
CA ARG A 117 -6.87 8.36 29.74
C ARG A 117 -7.97 7.30 29.73
N PRO A 118 -7.72 6.09 29.19
CA PRO A 118 -8.68 5.00 29.27
C PRO A 118 -8.96 4.58 30.72
N PRO A 119 -10.20 4.23 31.08
CA PRO A 119 -10.57 3.83 32.44
C PRO A 119 -9.80 2.61 32.98
N PHE A 120 -9.35 1.71 32.08
CA PHE A 120 -8.58 0.52 32.44
C PHE A 120 -7.07 0.79 32.66
N LEU A 121 -6.61 2.04 32.47
CA LEU A 121 -5.25 2.50 32.75
C LEU A 121 -5.29 3.69 33.72
N PRO A 122 -5.67 3.49 34.99
CA PRO A 122 -5.79 4.56 35.98
C PRO A 122 -4.44 5.24 36.24
N GLN A 123 -4.46 6.39 36.87
CA GLN A 123 -3.26 7.08 37.33
C GLN A 123 -2.45 6.15 38.28
N GLY A 124 -1.13 6.17 38.19
CA GLY A 124 -0.23 5.31 38.96
C GLY A 124 -0.14 3.87 38.45
N SER A 125 -0.90 3.46 37.45
CA SER A 125 -0.81 2.12 36.85
C SER A 125 0.39 1.97 35.91
N ALA A 126 0.69 0.74 35.49
CA ALA A 126 1.75 0.44 34.54
C ALA A 126 1.26 -0.47 33.40
N LEU A 127 1.84 -0.25 32.23
CA LEU A 127 1.78 -1.21 31.12
C LEU A 127 2.99 -2.15 31.20
N LEU A 128 2.72 -3.45 31.15
CA LEU A 128 3.74 -4.50 31.11
C LEU A 128 3.84 -5.02 29.68
N ILE A 129 5.02 -4.90 29.06
CA ILE A 129 5.27 -5.38 27.70
C ILE A 129 6.34 -6.45 27.76
N THR A 130 5.95 -7.70 27.51
CA THR A 130 6.90 -8.80 27.30
C THR A 130 7.26 -8.84 25.83
N VAL A 131 8.55 -8.89 25.52
CA VAL A 131 9.06 -8.99 24.14
C VAL A 131 9.92 -10.23 23.96
N LYS A 132 9.93 -10.78 22.75
CA LYS A 132 10.88 -11.80 22.29
C LYS A 132 11.41 -11.42 20.92
N ILE A 133 12.72 -11.28 20.80
CA ILE A 133 13.38 -10.89 19.56
C ILE A 133 13.47 -12.10 18.63
N ASN A 134 12.83 -12.05 17.47
CA ASN A 134 12.78 -13.15 16.51
C ASN A 134 13.79 -12.96 15.37
N LYS A 135 14.09 -11.71 14.99
CA LYS A 135 15.02 -11.39 13.90
C LYS A 135 15.68 -10.02 14.15
N ILE A 136 16.93 -9.92 13.77
CA ILE A 136 17.70 -8.66 13.73
C ILE A 136 18.36 -8.60 12.37
N GLN A 137 18.24 -7.48 11.67
CA GLN A 137 18.83 -7.27 10.35
C GLN A 137 19.35 -5.84 10.26
N SER A 138 20.42 -5.63 9.54
CA SER A 138 20.77 -4.31 9.05
C SER A 138 19.71 -3.79 8.07
N LEU A 139 19.68 -2.49 7.83
CA LEU A 139 18.81 -1.90 6.83
C LEU A 139 19.09 -2.46 5.42
N GLU A 140 20.36 -2.76 5.13
CA GLU A 140 20.76 -3.34 3.83
C GLU A 140 20.25 -4.77 3.67
N GLU A 141 20.40 -5.62 4.70
CA GLU A 141 19.86 -6.98 4.69
C GLU A 141 18.34 -6.99 4.56
N ALA A 142 17.64 -6.11 5.27
CA ALA A 142 16.19 -6.01 5.17
C ALA A 142 15.73 -5.58 3.77
N LYS A 143 16.44 -4.63 3.13
CA LYS A 143 16.17 -4.24 1.74
C LYS A 143 16.46 -5.36 0.75
N ALA A 144 17.56 -6.09 0.95
CA ALA A 144 17.91 -7.22 0.10
C ALA A 144 16.87 -8.36 0.19
N ASP A 145 16.41 -8.68 1.41
CA ASP A 145 15.35 -9.67 1.63
C ASP A 145 14.03 -9.21 0.96
N GLN A 146 13.69 -7.94 1.08
CA GLN A 146 12.50 -7.38 0.44
C GLN A 146 12.60 -7.47 -1.09
N GLN A 147 13.75 -7.09 -1.67
CA GLN A 147 13.97 -7.18 -3.11
C GLN A 147 13.86 -8.63 -3.59
N LYS A 148 14.53 -9.55 -2.90
CA LYS A 148 14.45 -10.97 -3.21
C LYS A 148 13.01 -11.50 -3.20
N MET A 149 12.24 -11.13 -2.19
CA MET A 149 10.83 -11.51 -2.11
C MET A 149 10.01 -10.94 -3.29
N MET A 150 10.27 -9.69 -3.68
CA MET A 150 9.62 -9.08 -4.84
C MET A 150 9.98 -9.81 -6.14
N ASP A 151 11.26 -10.16 -6.34
CA ASP A 151 11.73 -10.88 -7.52
C ASP A 151 11.14 -12.30 -7.59
N GLU A 152 11.02 -13.00 -6.46
CA GLU A 152 10.37 -14.31 -6.36
C GLU A 152 8.88 -14.23 -6.73
N LEU A 153 8.15 -13.23 -6.20
CA LEU A 153 6.74 -13.02 -6.53
C LEU A 153 6.55 -12.66 -8.00
N LYS A 154 7.44 -11.83 -8.57
CA LYS A 154 7.41 -11.49 -10.00
C LYS A 154 7.69 -12.70 -10.88
N SER A 155 8.67 -13.53 -10.51
CA SER A 155 8.96 -14.79 -11.20
C SER A 155 7.76 -15.75 -11.17
N LYS A 156 7.10 -15.85 -10.00
CA LYS A 156 5.87 -16.63 -9.84
C LYS A 156 4.74 -16.11 -10.72
N GLU A 157 4.55 -14.79 -10.81
CA GLU A 157 3.57 -14.19 -11.72
C GLU A 157 3.81 -14.65 -13.16
N LEU A 158 5.05 -14.53 -13.66
CA LEU A 158 5.41 -14.91 -15.02
C LEU A 158 5.15 -16.38 -15.30
N SER A 159 5.51 -17.26 -14.38
CA SER A 159 5.29 -18.71 -14.51
C SER A 159 3.80 -19.07 -14.47
N SER A 160 3.02 -18.43 -13.59
CA SER A 160 1.57 -18.62 -13.50
C SER A 160 0.85 -18.14 -14.77
N LEU A 161 1.28 -17.00 -15.32
CA LEU A 161 0.77 -16.46 -16.57
C LEU A 161 1.06 -17.41 -17.73
N ALA A 162 2.30 -17.91 -17.84
CA ALA A 162 2.68 -18.86 -18.89
C ALA A 162 1.85 -20.15 -18.81
N LYS A 163 1.67 -20.68 -17.61
CA LYS A 163 0.80 -21.83 -17.37
C LYS A 163 -0.65 -21.56 -17.77
N TYR A 164 -1.22 -20.43 -17.35
CA TYR A 164 -2.59 -20.05 -17.71
C TYR A 164 -2.81 -19.99 -19.21
N LEU A 165 -1.86 -19.36 -19.95
CA LEU A 165 -1.94 -19.24 -21.41
C LEU A 165 -1.91 -20.63 -22.10
N ALA A 166 -1.06 -21.54 -21.61
CA ALA A 166 -0.94 -22.90 -22.13
C ALA A 166 -2.19 -23.75 -21.85
N ASP A 167 -2.60 -23.80 -20.58
CA ASP A 167 -3.73 -24.63 -20.14
C ASP A 167 -5.04 -24.22 -20.82
N ASN A 168 -5.25 -22.91 -20.99
CA ASN A 168 -6.46 -22.39 -21.62
C ASN A 168 -6.33 -22.19 -23.14
N LYS A 169 -5.19 -22.58 -23.75
CA LYS A 169 -4.91 -22.42 -25.18
C LYS A 169 -5.21 -21.01 -25.70
N VAL A 170 -4.84 -19.99 -24.90
CA VAL A 170 -5.17 -18.59 -25.19
C VAL A 170 -4.26 -18.06 -26.29
N ASN A 171 -4.83 -17.82 -27.47
CA ASN A 171 -4.13 -17.14 -28.55
C ASN A 171 -4.44 -15.63 -28.55
N ALA A 172 -3.82 -14.90 -27.64
CA ALA A 172 -3.99 -13.46 -27.48
C ALA A 172 -2.86 -12.67 -28.13
N ILE A 173 -3.18 -11.50 -28.67
CA ILE A 173 -2.21 -10.54 -29.18
C ILE A 173 -1.53 -9.90 -27.97
N LYS A 174 -0.19 -9.90 -27.93
CA LYS A 174 0.61 -9.23 -26.90
C LYS A 174 1.08 -7.88 -27.40
N THR A 175 0.86 -6.83 -26.59
CA THR A 175 1.38 -5.49 -26.83
C THR A 175 2.81 -5.34 -26.30
N THR A 176 3.46 -4.22 -26.61
CA THR A 176 4.82 -3.92 -26.12
C THR A 176 4.90 -3.74 -24.62
N SER A 177 3.83 -3.23 -23.99
CA SER A 177 3.72 -3.07 -22.53
C SER A 177 3.54 -4.40 -21.79
N GLY A 178 3.13 -5.45 -22.51
CA GLY A 178 2.84 -6.77 -21.93
C GLY A 178 1.36 -7.10 -21.77
N LEU A 179 0.44 -6.15 -22.03
CA LEU A 179 -0.98 -6.44 -22.13
C LEU A 179 -1.22 -7.54 -23.17
N ARG A 180 -2.08 -8.50 -22.85
CA ARG A 180 -2.58 -9.46 -23.85
C ARG A 180 -4.07 -9.32 -24.00
N TYR A 181 -4.53 -9.29 -25.26
CA TYR A 181 -5.95 -9.18 -25.56
C TYR A 181 -6.38 -10.14 -26.67
N LEU A 182 -7.61 -10.62 -26.56
CA LEU A 182 -8.28 -11.46 -27.53
C LEU A 182 -9.68 -10.89 -27.78
N ILE A 183 -9.96 -10.46 -29.02
CA ILE A 183 -11.31 -10.00 -29.41
C ILE A 183 -12.18 -11.24 -29.60
N THR A 184 -13.14 -11.43 -28.69
CA THR A 184 -14.07 -12.57 -28.71
C THR A 184 -15.32 -12.32 -29.54
N LYS A 185 -15.71 -11.04 -29.71
CA LYS A 185 -16.76 -10.59 -30.61
C LYS A 185 -16.30 -9.30 -31.27
N PRO A 186 -15.97 -9.32 -32.58
CA PRO A 186 -15.57 -8.11 -33.30
C PRO A 186 -16.76 -7.17 -33.54
N SER A 187 -16.48 -5.92 -33.82
CA SER A 187 -17.42 -4.90 -34.27
C SER A 187 -16.75 -4.01 -35.32
N VAL A 188 -17.54 -3.43 -36.21
CA VAL A 188 -17.10 -2.51 -37.28
C VAL A 188 -17.32 -1.04 -36.91
N LYS A 189 -17.90 -0.77 -35.72
CA LYS A 189 -18.12 0.60 -35.27
C LYS A 189 -16.80 1.28 -34.91
N PRO A 190 -16.77 2.63 -34.82
CA PRO A 190 -15.54 3.36 -34.49
C PRO A 190 -14.93 2.97 -33.15
N LYS A 191 -13.59 3.02 -33.07
CA LYS A 191 -12.84 2.91 -31.82
C LYS A 191 -12.95 4.19 -31.01
N PRO A 192 -12.90 4.11 -29.67
CA PRO A 192 -12.76 5.27 -28.81
C PRO A 192 -11.39 5.94 -29.01
N VAL A 193 -11.34 7.23 -28.79
CA VAL A 193 -10.13 8.04 -28.78
C VAL A 193 -10.00 8.78 -27.46
N LYS A 194 -8.83 9.32 -27.17
CA LYS A 194 -8.58 10.12 -25.96
C LYS A 194 -9.64 11.22 -25.79
N GLY A 195 -10.23 11.31 -24.61
CA GLY A 195 -11.31 12.24 -24.25
C GLY A 195 -12.71 11.71 -24.48
N ASP A 196 -12.90 10.58 -25.19
CA ASP A 196 -14.19 9.93 -25.31
C ASP A 196 -14.58 9.29 -23.96
N THR A 197 -15.87 9.25 -23.66
CA THR A 197 -16.44 8.48 -22.54
C THR A 197 -16.93 7.14 -23.04
N VAL A 198 -16.40 6.06 -22.49
CA VAL A 198 -16.73 4.68 -22.88
C VAL A 198 -17.53 4.03 -21.75
N LEU A 199 -18.67 3.44 -22.12
CA LEU A 199 -19.45 2.59 -21.22
C LEU A 199 -19.00 1.13 -21.39
N VAL A 200 -18.54 0.51 -20.31
CA VAL A 200 -17.92 -0.81 -20.31
C VAL A 200 -18.63 -1.77 -19.36
N ASN A 201 -19.09 -2.90 -19.86
CA ASN A 201 -19.40 -4.04 -19.02
C ASN A 201 -18.16 -4.89 -18.82
N TYR A 202 -18.02 -5.48 -17.63
CA TYR A 202 -16.86 -6.31 -17.34
C TYR A 202 -17.13 -7.39 -16.28
N ILE A 203 -16.24 -8.38 -16.31
CA ILE A 203 -16.05 -9.35 -15.23
C ILE A 203 -14.55 -9.47 -15.01
N GLY A 204 -14.10 -9.14 -13.80
CA GLY A 204 -12.70 -9.24 -13.39
C GLY A 204 -12.43 -10.53 -12.61
N ARG A 205 -11.38 -11.28 -12.99
CA ARG A 205 -10.96 -12.54 -12.36
C ARG A 205 -9.47 -12.59 -12.12
N THR A 206 -9.06 -13.37 -11.13
CA THR A 206 -7.66 -13.82 -11.02
C THR A 206 -7.36 -14.89 -12.07
N LEU A 207 -6.09 -15.29 -12.21
CA LEU A 207 -5.72 -16.39 -13.11
C LEU A 207 -6.35 -17.74 -12.71
N GLU A 208 -6.63 -17.92 -11.42
CA GLU A 208 -7.28 -19.12 -10.88
C GLU A 208 -8.80 -19.13 -11.15
N GLY A 209 -9.33 -18.07 -11.76
CA GLY A 209 -10.75 -17.94 -12.13
C GLY A 209 -11.64 -17.33 -11.05
N LYS A 210 -11.10 -16.97 -9.87
CA LYS A 210 -11.87 -16.29 -8.83
C LYS A 210 -12.32 -14.91 -9.33
N VAL A 211 -13.62 -14.68 -9.41
CA VAL A 211 -14.19 -13.36 -9.70
C VAL A 211 -13.97 -12.46 -8.48
N PHE A 212 -13.44 -11.26 -8.70
CA PHE A 212 -13.26 -10.26 -7.66
C PHE A 212 -14.12 -9.01 -7.84
N ASP A 213 -14.60 -8.77 -9.08
CA ASP A 213 -15.53 -7.67 -9.37
C ASP A 213 -16.27 -7.88 -10.70
N SER A 214 -17.48 -7.31 -10.83
CA SER A 214 -18.26 -7.32 -12.06
C SER A 214 -19.22 -6.13 -12.10
N SER A 215 -19.46 -5.60 -13.30
CA SER A 215 -20.55 -4.66 -13.58
C SER A 215 -21.87 -5.37 -13.89
N ILE A 216 -21.86 -6.70 -14.00
CA ILE A 216 -23.00 -7.52 -14.38
C ILE A 216 -23.55 -8.21 -13.13
N GLU A 217 -24.76 -7.84 -12.70
CA GLU A 217 -25.38 -8.32 -11.46
C GLU A 217 -25.43 -9.87 -11.36
N ALA A 218 -25.85 -10.54 -12.44
CA ALA A 218 -25.90 -11.98 -12.44
C ALA A 218 -24.55 -12.66 -12.20
N GLU A 219 -23.44 -12.07 -12.68
CA GLU A 219 -22.11 -12.60 -12.47
C GLU A 219 -21.59 -12.26 -11.06
N ALA A 220 -21.93 -11.09 -10.54
CA ALA A 220 -21.62 -10.73 -9.14
C ALA A 220 -22.37 -11.66 -8.16
N LYS A 221 -23.64 -11.96 -8.40
CA LYS A 221 -24.43 -12.92 -7.60
C LYS A 221 -23.84 -14.33 -7.61
N LYS A 222 -23.48 -14.84 -8.79
CA LYS A 222 -22.81 -16.16 -8.91
C LYS A 222 -21.51 -16.24 -8.11
N ALA A 223 -20.80 -15.13 -8.00
CA ALA A 223 -19.53 -15.03 -7.29
C ALA A 223 -19.68 -14.67 -5.79
N ASN A 224 -20.90 -14.52 -5.28
CA ASN A 224 -21.21 -14.04 -3.93
C ASN A 224 -20.58 -12.66 -3.62
N LEU A 225 -20.54 -11.78 -4.63
CA LEU A 225 -20.00 -10.41 -4.55
C LEU A 225 -21.10 -9.34 -4.59
N GLU A 226 -22.35 -9.73 -4.43
CA GLU A 226 -23.46 -8.79 -4.46
C GLU A 226 -23.37 -7.82 -3.28
N GLN A 227 -23.44 -6.52 -3.60
CA GLN A 227 -23.40 -5.45 -2.60
C GLN A 227 -24.75 -4.75 -2.53
N PRO A 228 -25.37 -4.65 -1.34
CA PRO A 228 -26.62 -3.92 -1.18
C PRO A 228 -26.45 -2.45 -1.61
N GLY A 229 -27.35 -1.98 -2.47
CA GLY A 229 -27.35 -0.60 -2.96
C GLY A 229 -26.37 -0.30 -4.10
N ARG A 230 -25.60 -1.26 -4.59
CA ARG A 230 -24.81 -1.11 -5.80
C ARG A 230 -25.66 -1.24 -7.06
N ASN A 231 -25.59 -0.24 -7.94
CA ASN A 231 -26.18 -0.34 -9.28
C ASN A 231 -25.21 -1.11 -10.18
N TYR A 232 -25.71 -2.24 -10.72
CA TYR A 232 -24.97 -3.06 -11.69
C TYR A 232 -25.27 -2.57 -13.09
N GLU A 233 -24.44 -1.68 -13.60
CA GLU A 233 -24.55 -1.09 -14.93
C GLU A 233 -23.17 -0.92 -15.56
N PRO A 234 -23.07 -0.71 -16.88
CA PRO A 234 -21.79 -0.44 -17.52
C PRO A 234 -21.09 0.76 -16.89
N ILE A 235 -19.85 0.58 -16.41
CA ILE A 235 -19.09 1.68 -15.85
C ILE A 235 -18.66 2.68 -16.92
N SER A 236 -18.57 3.95 -16.53
CA SER A 236 -18.19 5.07 -17.39
C SER A 236 -16.70 5.35 -17.23
N VAL A 237 -15.93 5.20 -18.31
CA VAL A 237 -14.49 5.43 -18.36
C VAL A 237 -14.19 6.56 -19.34
N VAL A 238 -13.54 7.63 -18.89
CA VAL A 238 -13.04 8.69 -19.80
C VAL A 238 -11.63 8.34 -20.22
N VAL A 239 -11.45 8.06 -21.50
CA VAL A 239 -10.18 7.58 -22.07
C VAL A 239 -9.06 8.59 -21.87
N GLY A 240 -7.94 8.14 -21.32
CA GLY A 240 -6.72 8.94 -21.13
C GLY A 240 -6.75 9.85 -19.92
N GLN A 241 -7.63 9.59 -18.93
CA GLN A 241 -7.71 10.33 -17.67
C GLN A 241 -7.04 9.58 -16.49
N GLY A 242 -6.60 8.33 -16.68
CA GLY A 242 -5.99 7.53 -15.62
C GLY A 242 -6.98 7.12 -14.52
N SER A 243 -8.27 7.02 -14.86
CA SER A 243 -9.33 6.66 -13.91
C SER A 243 -9.46 5.16 -13.69
N VAL A 244 -8.80 4.37 -14.51
CA VAL A 244 -8.75 2.89 -14.44
C VAL A 244 -7.30 2.43 -14.52
N ILE A 245 -7.05 1.14 -14.26
CA ILE A 245 -5.71 0.56 -14.34
C ILE A 245 -5.09 0.74 -15.74
N PRO A 246 -3.75 0.89 -15.85
CA PRO A 246 -3.07 1.16 -17.12
C PRO A 246 -3.43 0.18 -18.25
N GLY A 247 -3.60 -1.10 -17.91
CA GLY A 247 -4.02 -2.12 -18.89
C GLY A 247 -5.39 -1.87 -19.50
N TRP A 248 -6.32 -1.25 -18.79
CA TRP A 248 -7.60 -0.82 -19.35
C TRP A 248 -7.47 0.41 -20.21
N GLU A 249 -6.72 1.42 -19.76
CA GLU A 249 -6.48 2.64 -20.56
C GLU A 249 -5.85 2.32 -21.91
N GLU A 250 -4.91 1.39 -21.94
CA GLU A 250 -4.29 0.90 -23.16
C GLU A 250 -5.24 0.03 -24.00
N GLY A 251 -5.94 -0.90 -23.34
CA GLY A 251 -6.73 -1.90 -24.03
C GLY A 251 -8.03 -1.38 -24.63
N ILE A 252 -8.73 -0.45 -23.97
CA ILE A 252 -10.02 0.08 -24.42
C ILE A 252 -9.90 0.73 -25.81
N VAL A 253 -8.82 1.45 -26.09
CA VAL A 253 -8.62 2.11 -27.39
C VAL A 253 -8.32 1.13 -28.54
N LEU A 254 -8.00 -0.13 -28.23
CA LEU A 254 -7.81 -1.18 -29.23
C LEU A 254 -9.14 -1.77 -29.70
N LEU A 255 -10.22 -1.56 -28.95
CA LEU A 255 -11.54 -2.18 -29.17
C LEU A 255 -12.51 -1.22 -29.88
N ASN A 256 -13.41 -1.77 -30.67
CA ASN A 256 -14.48 -1.01 -31.30
C ASN A 256 -15.72 -0.95 -30.40
N GLU A 257 -16.57 0.07 -30.51
CA GLU A 257 -17.90 0.08 -29.86
C GLU A 257 -18.69 -1.17 -30.26
N GLY A 258 -19.27 -1.87 -29.29
CA GLY A 258 -20.05 -3.11 -29.46
C GLY A 258 -19.21 -4.38 -29.52
N SER A 259 -17.89 -4.30 -29.46
CA SER A 259 -17.01 -5.47 -29.39
C SER A 259 -16.93 -6.05 -27.96
N LYS A 260 -16.59 -7.36 -27.89
CA LYS A 260 -16.20 -8.02 -26.64
C LYS A 260 -14.77 -8.51 -26.75
N ALA A 261 -14.06 -8.48 -25.64
CA ALA A 261 -12.69 -8.93 -25.59
C ALA A 261 -12.35 -9.52 -24.22
N LYS A 262 -11.34 -10.37 -24.21
CA LYS A 262 -10.66 -10.83 -23.00
C LYS A 262 -9.34 -10.11 -22.91
N PHE A 263 -9.09 -9.46 -21.77
CA PHE A 263 -7.78 -8.89 -21.43
C PHE A 263 -7.09 -9.77 -20.40
N ILE A 264 -5.79 -9.95 -20.55
CA ILE A 264 -4.91 -10.58 -19.57
C ILE A 264 -3.86 -9.53 -19.25
N ILE A 265 -3.97 -8.97 -18.07
CA ILE A 265 -3.27 -7.76 -17.65
C ILE A 265 -2.23 -8.15 -16.60
N PRO A 266 -0.92 -8.10 -16.91
CA PRO A 266 0.10 -8.34 -15.91
C PRO A 266 0.06 -7.27 -14.80
N SER A 267 0.58 -7.62 -13.63
CA SER A 267 0.50 -6.77 -12.45
C SER A 267 1.03 -5.35 -12.67
N ASP A 268 2.08 -5.18 -13.47
CA ASP A 268 2.65 -3.85 -13.80
C ASP A 268 1.67 -2.91 -14.50
N LEU A 269 0.66 -3.47 -15.15
CA LEU A 269 -0.43 -2.72 -15.78
C LEU A 269 -1.74 -2.78 -14.97
N ALA A 270 -1.68 -3.29 -13.74
CA ALA A 270 -2.81 -3.42 -12.83
C ALA A 270 -2.48 -2.82 -11.46
N TYR A 271 -2.36 -3.63 -10.41
CA TYR A 271 -2.15 -3.16 -9.04
C TYR A 271 -0.72 -3.37 -8.51
N GLY A 272 0.18 -3.92 -9.34
CA GLY A 272 1.61 -4.04 -9.04
C GLY A 272 1.94 -4.84 -7.79
N PRO A 273 3.00 -4.43 -7.08
CA PRO A 273 3.48 -5.10 -5.87
C PRO A 273 2.57 -4.89 -4.65
N GLN A 274 1.59 -4.00 -4.72
CA GLN A 274 0.70 -3.73 -3.60
C GLN A 274 -0.52 -4.67 -3.59
N GLY A 275 -0.94 -5.16 -4.79
CA GLY A 275 -2.24 -5.82 -4.91
C GLY A 275 -3.41 -4.87 -4.64
N ALA A 276 -4.61 -5.41 -4.40
CA ALA A 276 -5.79 -4.61 -4.04
C ALA A 276 -6.77 -5.41 -3.18
N GLY A 277 -7.19 -4.81 -2.07
CA GLY A 277 -8.12 -5.43 -1.13
C GLY A 277 -7.62 -6.77 -0.59
N GLN A 278 -8.56 -7.70 -0.37
CA GLN A 278 -8.25 -9.07 0.07
C GLN A 278 -8.22 -10.09 -1.08
N ASP A 279 -8.68 -9.69 -2.26
CA ASP A 279 -8.91 -10.59 -3.39
C ASP A 279 -7.80 -10.56 -4.44
N ILE A 280 -7.02 -9.47 -4.49
CA ILE A 280 -5.93 -9.30 -5.46
C ILE A 280 -4.60 -9.21 -4.70
N ALA A 281 -3.91 -10.34 -4.66
CA ALA A 281 -2.59 -10.42 -4.03
C ALA A 281 -1.53 -9.58 -4.77
N PRO A 282 -0.40 -9.23 -4.12
CA PRO A 282 0.76 -8.65 -4.78
C PRO A 282 1.17 -9.43 -6.04
N PHE A 283 1.56 -8.71 -7.09
CA PHE A 283 2.00 -9.28 -8.38
C PHE A 283 0.96 -10.22 -9.03
N SER A 284 -0.33 -9.92 -8.92
CA SER A 284 -1.38 -10.68 -9.57
C SER A 284 -1.63 -10.23 -11.00
N THR A 285 -1.46 -11.12 -11.96
CA THR A 285 -2.02 -10.96 -13.31
C THR A 285 -3.53 -11.11 -13.25
N LEU A 286 -4.27 -10.21 -13.91
CA LEU A 286 -5.72 -10.19 -13.92
C LEU A 286 -6.29 -10.56 -15.29
N VAL A 287 -7.45 -11.18 -15.28
CA VAL A 287 -8.22 -11.52 -16.49
C VAL A 287 -9.53 -10.76 -16.45
N PHE A 288 -9.81 -10.00 -17.50
CA PHE A 288 -11.08 -9.30 -17.66
C PHE A 288 -11.79 -9.75 -18.94
N ASP A 289 -13.04 -10.13 -18.81
CA ASP A 289 -13.96 -10.17 -19.94
C ASP A 289 -14.66 -8.82 -20.03
N LEU A 290 -14.51 -8.13 -21.16
CA LEU A 290 -14.95 -6.75 -21.39
C LEU A 290 -15.94 -6.68 -22.57
N GLU A 291 -16.90 -5.76 -22.45
CA GLU A 291 -17.77 -5.35 -23.57
C GLU A 291 -17.81 -3.82 -23.67
N ILE A 292 -17.44 -3.28 -24.81
CA ILE A 292 -17.61 -1.86 -25.11
C ILE A 292 -19.04 -1.59 -25.49
N VAL A 293 -19.87 -1.17 -24.56
CA VAL A 293 -21.31 -1.00 -24.77
C VAL A 293 -21.58 0.24 -25.62
N LYS A 294 -20.91 1.37 -25.30
CA LYS A 294 -21.15 2.64 -25.97
C LYS A 294 -19.92 3.54 -25.88
N VAL A 295 -19.68 4.29 -26.96
CA VAL A 295 -18.68 5.37 -27.01
C VAL A 295 -19.42 6.70 -27.15
N LYS A 296 -19.23 7.60 -26.19
CA LYS A 296 -19.80 8.95 -26.17
C LYS A 296 -18.68 9.97 -26.43
N ARG A 297 -18.74 10.67 -27.54
CA ARG A 297 -17.80 11.75 -27.84
C ARG A 297 -18.24 13.04 -27.16
N PRO A 298 -17.31 13.81 -26.55
CA PRO A 298 -17.65 15.12 -26.05
C PRO A 298 -18.15 15.99 -27.19
N LYS A 299 -19.26 16.69 -26.99
CA LYS A 299 -19.70 17.70 -27.95
C LYS A 299 -18.57 18.73 -28.05
N LYS A 300 -18.03 18.94 -29.27
CA LYS A 300 -17.19 20.11 -29.50
C LYS A 300 -17.99 21.33 -29.11
N VAL A 301 -17.62 21.99 -28.02
CA VAL A 301 -18.09 23.33 -27.74
C VAL A 301 -17.55 24.14 -28.90
N ALA A 302 -18.42 24.60 -29.82
CA ALA A 302 -18.03 25.52 -30.87
C ALA A 302 -17.36 26.70 -30.14
N ALA A 303 -16.08 26.93 -30.41
CA ALA A 303 -15.39 28.08 -29.89
C ALA A 303 -16.21 29.28 -30.37
N THR A 304 -16.90 29.91 -29.43
CA THR A 304 -17.57 31.19 -29.72
C THR A 304 -16.45 32.12 -30.17
N VAL A 305 -16.39 32.35 -31.47
CA VAL A 305 -15.50 33.37 -32.04
C VAL A 305 -15.95 34.68 -31.39
N VAL A 306 -15.26 35.09 -30.34
CA VAL A 306 -15.39 36.43 -29.81
C VAL A 306 -14.94 37.35 -30.93
N LYS A 307 -15.91 37.84 -31.70
CA LYS A 307 -15.66 38.92 -32.64
C LYS A 307 -15.07 40.07 -31.82
N LYS A 308 -13.77 40.29 -32.04
CA LYS A 308 -13.06 41.44 -31.51
C LYS A 308 -13.86 42.69 -31.90
N PRO A 309 -14.28 43.53 -30.98
CA PRO A 309 -14.99 44.76 -31.33
C PRO A 309 -14.12 45.57 -32.27
N ALA A 310 -14.69 45.97 -33.40
CA ALA A 310 -14.00 46.84 -34.38
C ALA A 310 -13.61 48.15 -33.65
N ALA A 311 -12.32 48.43 -33.63
CA ALA A 311 -11.77 49.68 -33.08
C ALA A 311 -12.32 50.86 -33.89
N LYS A 312 -13.03 51.76 -33.21
CA LYS A 312 -13.42 53.05 -33.81
C LYS A 312 -12.17 53.86 -34.15
N PRO A 313 -12.15 54.58 -35.30
CA PRO A 313 -11.00 55.39 -35.69
C PRO A 313 -10.82 56.56 -34.68
N VAL A 314 -9.63 56.59 -34.06
CA VAL A 314 -9.21 57.73 -33.24
C VAL A 314 -8.74 58.84 -34.13
N ALA A 315 -9.41 59.98 -34.07
CA ALA A 315 -9.03 61.21 -34.75
C ALA A 315 -7.64 61.72 -34.32
N LYS A 316 -6.78 61.98 -35.29
CA LYS A 316 -5.46 62.59 -35.09
C LYS A 316 -5.60 64.00 -34.56
N LYS A 317 -5.04 64.35 -33.41
CA LYS A 317 -4.73 65.75 -33.01
C LYS A 317 -3.23 66.00 -33.18
N PRO A 318 -2.85 67.26 -33.47
CA PRO A 318 -1.53 67.60 -34.04
C PRO A 318 -0.41 67.69 -32.99
N ILE A 319 0.78 67.43 -33.49
CA ILE A 319 2.07 67.47 -32.82
C ILE A 319 2.43 68.89 -32.40
N ALA A 320 2.78 69.12 -31.13
CA ALA A 320 3.52 70.29 -30.66
C ALA A 320 4.96 69.86 -30.30
N LYS A 321 5.90 70.69 -30.78
CA LYS A 321 7.35 70.51 -30.73
C LYS A 321 7.95 70.71 -29.37
N LYS A 322 9.02 69.92 -29.15
CA LYS A 322 10.19 69.94 -28.27
C LYS A 322 10.51 71.26 -27.49
N PRO A 323 11.24 71.17 -26.33
CA PRO A 323 12.70 71.19 -26.46
C PRO A 323 13.47 70.18 -25.57
N ALA A 324 14.72 70.01 -26.02
CA ALA A 324 15.73 69.14 -25.47
C ALA A 324 16.47 69.79 -24.27
N THR A 325 16.95 69.00 -23.34
CA THR A 325 18.16 69.26 -22.59
C THR A 325 18.78 67.97 -22.04
N LYS A 326 19.93 67.64 -22.54
CA LYS A 326 21.29 67.40 -22.02
C LYS A 326 21.47 66.30 -21.00
N THR A 327 22.07 65.28 -21.49
CA THR A 327 23.31 64.52 -21.07
C THR A 327 23.96 64.84 -19.75
N ALA A 328 24.29 63.86 -19.00
CA ALA A 328 25.69 63.49 -18.60
C ALA A 328 25.69 62.21 -17.74
N PRO A 329 26.86 61.56 -17.63
CA PRO A 329 26.94 60.10 -17.60
C PRO A 329 27.62 59.52 -16.35
N VAL A 330 27.75 58.16 -16.31
CA VAL A 330 28.84 57.39 -15.70
C VAL A 330 28.79 57.14 -14.17
N LYS A 331 28.72 55.91 -13.76
CA LYS A 331 29.90 55.11 -13.35
C LYS A 331 29.52 53.67 -13.01
N ALA A 332 30.32 52.82 -13.58
CA ALA A 332 30.46 51.41 -13.20
C ALA A 332 31.37 51.31 -11.93
N ALA A 333 31.14 50.26 -11.14
CA ALA A 333 32.11 49.54 -10.34
C ALA A 333 31.46 48.23 -9.93
N ALA A 334 31.79 47.08 -10.44
CA ALA A 334 33.00 46.27 -10.26
C ALA A 334 33.19 45.73 -8.83
N THR A 335 32.97 44.43 -8.74
CA THR A 335 33.76 43.39 -8.06
C THR A 335 33.93 43.44 -6.54
N LYS A 336 33.55 42.37 -5.85
CA LYS A 336 34.48 41.36 -5.33
C LYS A 336 33.73 40.22 -4.59
N LYS A 337 34.13 39.04 -4.93
CA LYS A 337 34.31 37.81 -4.21
C LYS A 337 34.65 37.99 -2.72
N ASN A 338 33.97 37.22 -1.89
CA ASN A 338 34.60 36.18 -1.10
C ASN A 338 33.58 35.12 -0.78
#